data_c645273b0c0e22e4f8f4b58868c42d63
#
_entry.id   c645273b0c0e22e4f8f4b58868c42d63
#
_cell.length_a   1.000
_cell.length_b   1.000
_cell.length_c   1.000
_cell.angle_alpha   90.00
_cell.angle_beta   90.00
_cell.angle_gamma   90.00
#
_symmetry.space_group_name_H-M   'P 1'
#
loop_
_entity.id
_entity.type
_entity.pdbx_description
1 polymer ?
#
loop_
_entity_poly.entity_id
_entity_poly.type
_entity_poly.pdbx_seq_one_letter_code
_entity_poly.pdbx_strand_id
1 'polypeptide(L)' 'MAPGPIWTPLIPSTFDADKVDEFGADTPMGRPGQPEEVAPAYVFLASNADSSYITGQVIHINGGEIVNA' A
#
# COMPACT_ATOMS: atom_id res chain seq x y z
N MET A 1 -2.11 8.99 -3.55
CA MET A 1 -2.06 7.64 -2.94
C MET A 1 -1.09 7.59 -1.78
N ALA A 2 -1.43 6.82 -0.78
CA ALA A 2 -0.58 6.66 0.41
C ALA A 2 -0.42 5.17 0.73
N PRO A 3 0.53 4.49 0.10
CA PRO A 3 0.78 3.08 0.39
C PRO A 3 1.42 2.90 1.77
N GLY A 4 1.10 1.80 2.41
CA GLY A 4 1.73 1.37 3.65
C GLY A 4 2.92 0.44 3.36
N PRO A 5 3.17 -0.54 4.25
CA PRO A 5 4.29 -1.47 4.05
C PRO A 5 4.01 -2.41 2.88
N ILE A 6 4.78 -2.25 1.81
CA ILE A 6 4.65 -3.02 0.58
C ILE A 6 5.91 -3.86 0.39
N TRP A 7 5.74 -5.16 0.16
CA TRP A 7 6.85 -6.07 -0.01
C TRP A 7 7.48 -5.91 -1.39
N THR A 8 8.72 -5.46 -1.42
CA THR A 8 9.51 -5.29 -2.65
C THR A 8 10.93 -5.81 -2.38
N PRO A 9 11.75 -6.03 -3.41
CA PRO A 9 13.14 -6.47 -3.21
C PRO A 9 13.98 -5.52 -2.35
N LEU A 10 13.56 -4.27 -2.22
CA LEU A 10 14.26 -3.30 -1.37
C LEU A 10 14.22 -3.69 0.10
N ILE A 11 13.17 -4.38 0.54
CA ILE A 11 12.99 -4.72 1.95
C ILE A 11 14.06 -5.69 2.45
N PRO A 12 14.25 -6.89 1.82
CA PRO A 12 15.29 -7.80 2.28
C PRO A 12 16.71 -7.26 2.06
N SER A 13 16.90 -6.35 1.12
CA SER A 13 18.23 -5.78 0.86
C SER A 13 18.59 -4.62 1.80
N THR A 14 17.61 -4.07 2.52
CA THR A 14 17.79 -2.89 3.37
C THR A 14 17.68 -3.21 4.85
N PHE A 15 16.83 -4.17 5.22
CA PHE A 15 16.53 -4.50 6.61
C PHE A 15 17.24 -5.77 7.05
N ASP A 16 17.47 -5.88 8.37
CA ASP A 16 17.97 -7.11 8.98
C ASP A 16 16.93 -8.23 8.85
N ALA A 17 17.37 -9.48 8.92
CA ALA A 17 16.49 -10.64 8.77
C ALA A 17 15.31 -10.63 9.74
N ASP A 18 15.55 -10.22 11.00
CA ASP A 18 14.48 -10.16 12.00
C ASP A 18 13.41 -9.14 11.59
N LYS A 19 13.82 -7.99 11.07
CA LYS A 19 12.89 -6.96 10.62
C LYS A 19 12.17 -7.36 9.34
N VAL A 20 12.82 -8.13 8.49
CA VAL A 20 12.19 -8.64 7.28
C VAL A 20 11.02 -9.55 7.65
N ASP A 21 11.21 -10.44 8.62
CA ASP A 21 10.16 -11.36 9.06
C ASP A 21 8.96 -10.62 9.68
N GLU A 22 9.22 -9.48 10.32
CA GLU A 22 8.18 -8.69 10.99
C GLU A 22 7.57 -7.63 10.08
N PHE A 23 8.10 -7.45 8.88
CA PHE A 23 7.67 -6.38 8.00
C PHE A 23 6.18 -6.49 7.67
N GLY A 24 5.44 -5.46 8.02
CA GLY A 24 4.00 -5.40 7.77
C GLY A 24 3.15 -6.17 8.78
N ALA A 25 3.74 -6.85 9.76
CA ALA A 25 2.99 -7.63 10.75
C ALA A 25 2.14 -6.74 11.67
N ASP A 26 2.51 -5.47 11.82
CA ASP A 26 1.81 -4.51 12.68
C ASP A 26 0.54 -3.97 12.05
N THR A 27 0.29 -4.22 10.79
CA THR A 27 -0.93 -3.72 10.15
C THR A 27 -2.14 -4.49 10.67
N PRO A 28 -3.33 -3.87 10.69
CA PRO A 28 -4.55 -4.60 11.05
C PRO A 28 -4.79 -5.85 10.20
N MET A 29 -4.37 -5.86 8.93
CA MET A 29 -4.46 -7.05 8.09
C MET A 29 -3.37 -8.07 8.38
N GLY A 30 -2.36 -7.70 9.18
CA GLY A 30 -1.36 -8.62 9.67
C GLY A 30 -0.31 -9.05 8.67
N ARG A 31 -0.18 -8.33 7.55
CA ARG A 31 0.79 -8.67 6.51
C ARG A 31 1.19 -7.44 5.70
N PRO A 32 2.34 -7.46 5.01
CA PRO A 32 2.64 -6.40 4.05
C PRO A 32 1.76 -6.57 2.81
N GLY A 33 1.59 -5.49 2.07
CA GLY A 33 0.92 -5.55 0.78
C GLY A 33 1.89 -6.01 -0.31
N GLN A 34 1.33 -6.44 -1.43
CA GLN A 34 2.10 -6.81 -2.62
C GLN A 34 2.01 -5.68 -3.65
N PRO A 35 3.01 -5.53 -4.53
CA PRO A 35 2.94 -4.51 -5.58
C PRO A 35 1.66 -4.59 -6.42
N GLU A 36 1.19 -5.80 -6.73
CA GLU A 36 -0.05 -6.00 -7.49
C GLU A 36 -1.30 -5.56 -6.71
N GLU A 37 -1.18 -5.33 -5.42
CA GLU A 37 -2.28 -4.80 -4.61
C GLU A 37 -2.30 -3.26 -4.63
N VAL A 38 -1.19 -2.64 -4.98
CA VAL A 38 -1.08 -1.19 -5.12
C VAL A 38 -1.41 -0.74 -6.54
N ALA A 39 -0.97 -1.51 -7.53
CA ALA A 39 -1.09 -1.15 -8.94
C ALA A 39 -2.51 -0.81 -9.40
N PRO A 40 -3.56 -1.56 -8.97
CA PRO A 40 -4.93 -1.23 -9.40
C PRO A 40 -5.38 0.18 -9.02
N ALA A 41 -4.89 0.73 -7.92
CA ALA A 41 -5.25 2.10 -7.53
C ALA A 41 -4.69 3.13 -8.50
N TYR A 42 -3.48 2.91 -9.02
CA TYR A 42 -2.93 3.78 -10.07
C TYR A 42 -3.77 3.73 -11.32
N VAL A 43 -4.19 2.54 -11.73
CA VAL A 43 -5.04 2.38 -12.92
C VAL A 43 -6.38 3.10 -12.70
N PHE A 44 -6.99 2.91 -11.54
CA PHE A 44 -8.26 3.55 -11.20
C PHE A 44 -8.14 5.07 -11.26
N LEU A 45 -7.11 5.64 -10.63
CA LEU A 45 -6.94 7.09 -10.59
C LEU A 45 -6.58 7.66 -11.96
N ALA A 46 -5.89 6.90 -12.78
CA ALA A 46 -5.53 7.31 -14.14
C ALA A 46 -6.67 7.15 -15.13
N SER A 47 -7.71 6.39 -14.79
CA SER A 47 -8.83 6.12 -15.68
C SER A 47 -9.87 7.23 -15.59
N ASN A 48 -9.96 8.04 -16.63
CA ASN A 48 -10.92 9.11 -16.67
C ASN A 48 -12.38 8.60 -16.64
N ALA A 49 -12.62 7.40 -17.16
CA ALA A 49 -13.94 6.79 -17.14
C ALA A 49 -14.38 6.42 -15.71
N ASP A 50 -13.42 6.03 -14.86
CA ASP A 50 -13.72 5.51 -13.52
C ASP A 50 -13.61 6.56 -12.42
N SER A 51 -12.76 7.57 -12.61
CA SER A 51 -12.46 8.53 -11.53
C SER A 51 -12.53 9.99 -11.95
N SER A 52 -13.26 10.30 -13.00
CA SER A 52 -13.29 11.65 -13.59
C SER A 52 -13.82 12.74 -12.65
N TYR A 53 -14.60 12.38 -11.64
CA TYR A 53 -15.16 13.33 -10.68
C TYR A 53 -14.48 13.29 -9.32
N ILE A 54 -13.38 12.55 -9.19
CA ILE A 54 -12.65 12.37 -7.92
C ILE A 54 -11.46 13.31 -7.89
N THR A 55 -11.41 14.17 -6.88
CA THR A 55 -10.29 15.07 -6.65
C THR A 55 -10.18 15.37 -5.15
N GLY A 56 -8.99 15.76 -4.72
CA GLY A 56 -8.77 16.13 -3.32
C GLY A 56 -8.77 14.93 -2.36
N GLN A 57 -8.71 13.71 -2.87
CA GLN A 57 -8.75 12.49 -2.06
C GLN A 57 -7.41 11.78 -2.06
N VAL A 58 -7.12 11.12 -0.95
CA VAL A 58 -5.94 10.25 -0.82
C VAL A 58 -6.45 8.83 -0.59
N ILE A 59 -6.06 7.90 -1.46
CA ILE A 59 -6.40 6.49 -1.31
C ILE A 59 -5.31 5.82 -0.50
N HIS A 60 -5.68 5.22 0.62
CA HIS A 60 -4.77 4.53 1.52
C HIS A 60 -4.76 3.03 1.19
N ILE A 61 -3.60 2.51 0.79
CA ILE A 61 -3.40 1.09 0.51
C ILE A 61 -2.39 0.58 1.53
N ASN A 62 -2.83 0.42 2.76
CA ASN A 62 -1.93 0.23 3.90
C ASN A 62 -2.37 -0.89 4.86
N GLY A 63 -3.29 -1.75 4.45
CA GLY A 63 -3.73 -2.86 5.30
C GLY A 63 -4.49 -2.42 6.55
N GLY A 64 -5.00 -1.20 6.57
CA GLY A 64 -5.77 -0.67 7.69
C GLY A 64 -4.95 0.11 8.71
N GLU A 65 -3.67 0.35 8.43
CA GLU A 65 -2.78 1.07 9.35
C GLU A 65 -3.28 2.47 9.66
N ILE A 66 -3.81 3.15 8.66
CA ILE A 66 -4.50 4.42 8.82
C ILE A 66 -5.82 4.31 8.08
N VAL A 67 -6.90 4.58 8.78
CA VAL A 67 -8.22 4.62 8.17
C VAL A 67 -8.60 6.07 7.98
N ASN A 68 -8.87 6.43 6.74
CA ASN A 68 -9.19 7.80 6.41
C ASN A 68 -10.46 8.28 7.10
N ALA A 69 -10.38 9.42 7.65
CA ALA A 69 -11.54 10.08 8.25
C ALA A 69 -12.18 11.05 7.26
#